data_4e8b05e515282caa651bbf8453ae1a37
#
_entry.id   4e8b05e515282caa651bbf8453ae1a37
#
_cell.length_a   1.000
_cell.length_b   1.000
_cell.length_c   1.000
_cell.angle_alpha   90.00
_cell.angle_beta   90.00
_cell.angle_gamma   90.00
#
_symmetry.space_group_name_H-M   'P 1'
#
loop_
_entity.id
_entity.type
_entity.pdbx_description
1 polymer ?
#
loop_
_entity_poly.entity_id
_entity_poly.type
_entity_poly.pdbx_seq_one_letter_code
_entity_poly.pdbx_strand_id
1 'polypeptide(L)'
;MGDFRSDTVTQPTLAMKQAMSDAPLGDDVYGDDPTVNRLQDMAAEMLGFEASLFAPSGTQTNLIALMGHCQRGDEAIVGQQWHTYRWEAGGMAVLGSIQPQPLENQPDGTIALDDIASAIKPDDPHFARTRLIVLENTTGGKVLPLVYMRNVQMLAKKYGLRSHIDGARLMNAAVSIATENSTDPIEEAKNICQSYDSVSLCLSKGLGAPIGSLLLGSSSFITQAKRTRKMLGGGMRQAGILAAASIYALENNVQRLTDDHANASMLSNGLKEIIRTHARLNESSTVVHPAHTNILFMDVASDVANVFLPYLAENNIRVTSGIQKSKDGPIRRIRWVTHLDVNQSDVERALTVVARF
;
A
#
# COMPACT_ATOMS: atom_id res chain seq x y z
N MET A 1 0.97 -16.31 -19.34
CA MET A 1 2.07 -15.43 -18.86
C MET A 1 1.74 -15.05 -17.43
N GLY A 2 2.61 -15.34 -16.46
CA GLY A 2 2.40 -14.97 -15.06
C GLY A 2 3.18 -13.69 -14.72
N ASP A 3 2.47 -12.59 -14.51
CA ASP A 3 3.11 -11.34 -14.12
C ASP A 3 2.93 -11.11 -12.60
N PHE A 4 3.92 -11.53 -11.83
CA PHE A 4 3.96 -11.41 -10.36
C PHE A 4 4.75 -10.18 -9.89
N ARG A 5 5.01 -9.20 -10.74
CA ARG A 5 5.84 -8.03 -10.38
C ARG A 5 5.18 -7.15 -9.33
N SER A 6 3.88 -6.86 -9.50
CA SER A 6 3.11 -5.95 -8.65
C SER A 6 1.62 -6.05 -8.97
N ASP A 7 0.77 -5.78 -7.99
CA ASP A 7 -0.67 -5.57 -8.20
C ASP A 7 -0.99 -4.27 -8.96
N THR A 8 -0.01 -3.42 -9.19
CA THR A 8 -0.14 -2.22 -10.04
C THR A 8 -0.16 -2.51 -11.54
N VAL A 9 0.10 -3.75 -11.96
CA VAL A 9 0.04 -4.15 -13.37
C VAL A 9 -1.34 -4.67 -13.79
N THR A 10 -2.29 -4.78 -12.83
CA THR A 10 -3.66 -5.22 -13.08
C THR A 10 -4.34 -4.39 -14.17
N GLN A 11 -5.09 -5.08 -15.01
CA GLN A 11 -5.87 -4.45 -16.07
C GLN A 11 -7.33 -4.30 -15.64
N PRO A 12 -8.00 -3.18 -16.00
CA PRO A 12 -9.42 -3.03 -15.70
C PRO A 12 -10.23 -4.09 -16.45
N THR A 13 -11.14 -4.74 -15.72
CA THR A 13 -12.05 -5.76 -16.29
C THR A 13 -12.98 -5.18 -17.34
N LEU A 14 -13.62 -6.03 -18.13
CA LEU A 14 -14.64 -5.58 -19.09
C LEU A 14 -15.78 -4.84 -18.41
N ALA A 15 -16.22 -5.30 -17.24
CA ALA A 15 -17.27 -4.65 -16.46
C ALA A 15 -16.84 -3.26 -15.96
N MET A 16 -15.60 -3.11 -15.50
CA MET A 16 -15.03 -1.80 -15.16
C MET A 16 -15.00 -0.88 -16.37
N LYS A 17 -14.54 -1.35 -17.53
CA LYS A 17 -14.51 -0.56 -18.77
C LYS A 17 -15.91 -0.11 -19.18
N GLN A 18 -16.91 -0.97 -19.03
CA GLN A 18 -18.30 -0.60 -19.28
C GLN A 18 -18.77 0.47 -18.30
N ALA A 19 -18.52 0.31 -16.99
CA ALA A 19 -18.84 1.33 -15.99
C ALA A 19 -18.18 2.68 -16.30
N MET A 20 -16.92 2.69 -16.76
CA MET A 20 -16.22 3.88 -17.20
C MET A 20 -16.89 4.56 -18.40
N SER A 21 -17.35 3.77 -19.36
CA SER A 21 -18.02 4.25 -20.58
C SER A 21 -19.39 4.87 -20.28
N ASP A 22 -20.12 4.33 -19.33
CA ASP A 22 -21.49 4.71 -18.99
C ASP A 22 -21.54 5.80 -17.90
N ALA A 23 -20.38 6.24 -17.37
CA ALA A 23 -20.31 7.15 -16.24
C ALA A 23 -20.90 8.54 -16.58
N PRO A 24 -21.84 9.06 -15.79
CA PRO A 24 -22.21 10.46 -15.87
C PRO A 24 -21.01 11.35 -15.50
N LEU A 25 -20.77 12.40 -16.28
CA LEU A 25 -19.59 13.24 -16.17
C LEU A 25 -19.95 14.69 -15.87
N GLY A 26 -19.06 15.37 -15.19
CA GLY A 26 -19.06 16.80 -14.93
C GLY A 26 -17.66 17.30 -14.65
N ASP A 27 -17.48 18.56 -14.27
CA ASP A 27 -16.16 19.10 -13.94
C ASP A 27 -15.89 18.93 -12.42
N ASP A 28 -14.96 18.03 -12.05
CA ASP A 28 -14.58 17.77 -10.65
C ASP A 28 -14.02 19.03 -9.94
N VAL A 29 -13.39 19.95 -10.67
CA VAL A 29 -12.85 21.18 -10.07
C VAL A 29 -13.96 22.14 -9.63
N TYR A 30 -15.10 22.14 -10.35
CA TYR A 30 -16.31 22.85 -9.91
C TYR A 30 -17.15 22.05 -8.92
N GLY A 31 -16.86 20.77 -8.73
CA GLY A 31 -17.66 19.88 -7.90
C GLY A 31 -18.91 19.32 -8.61
N ASP A 32 -18.96 19.43 -9.93
CA ASP A 32 -20.13 19.07 -10.75
C ASP A 32 -20.09 17.63 -11.25
N ASP A 33 -18.96 16.91 -11.12
CA ASP A 33 -18.87 15.51 -11.55
C ASP A 33 -19.61 14.57 -10.58
N PRO A 34 -20.79 14.04 -10.98
CA PRO A 34 -21.63 13.27 -10.05
C PRO A 34 -21.00 11.92 -9.69
N THR A 35 -20.18 11.36 -10.58
CA THR A 35 -19.52 10.07 -10.34
C THR A 35 -18.34 10.22 -9.39
N VAL A 36 -17.56 11.29 -9.49
CA VAL A 36 -16.51 11.62 -8.51
C VAL A 36 -17.13 11.89 -7.14
N ASN A 37 -18.20 12.68 -7.08
CA ASN A 37 -18.90 12.96 -5.82
C ASN A 37 -19.38 11.67 -5.16
N ARG A 38 -20.07 10.79 -5.91
CA ARG A 38 -20.52 9.48 -5.41
C ARG A 38 -19.37 8.63 -4.88
N LEU A 39 -18.23 8.56 -5.59
CA LEU A 39 -17.05 7.83 -5.13
C LEU A 39 -16.53 8.36 -3.79
N GLN A 40 -16.45 9.67 -3.69
CA GLN A 40 -15.95 10.34 -2.48
C GLN A 40 -16.88 10.11 -1.28
N ASP A 41 -18.19 10.29 -1.45
CA ASP A 41 -19.17 10.08 -0.40
C ASP A 41 -19.19 8.60 0.04
N MET A 42 -19.22 7.66 -0.92
CA MET A 42 -19.21 6.23 -0.66
C MET A 42 -17.97 5.79 0.14
N ALA A 43 -16.78 6.27 -0.21
CA ALA A 43 -15.56 5.89 0.50
C ALA A 43 -15.49 6.51 1.91
N ALA A 44 -15.97 7.74 2.09
CA ALA A 44 -16.05 8.39 3.38
C ALA A 44 -16.99 7.61 4.32
N GLU A 45 -18.18 7.25 3.86
CA GLU A 45 -19.15 6.44 4.60
C GLU A 45 -18.56 5.04 4.92
N MET A 46 -17.97 4.38 3.91
CA MET A 46 -17.39 3.04 4.03
C MET A 46 -16.31 2.96 5.12
N LEU A 47 -15.48 3.98 5.27
CA LEU A 47 -14.37 4.00 6.22
C LEU A 47 -14.63 4.85 7.47
N GLY A 48 -15.83 5.46 7.60
CA GLY A 48 -16.22 6.21 8.77
C GLY A 48 -15.55 7.59 8.90
N PHE A 49 -15.25 8.25 7.78
CA PHE A 49 -14.74 9.62 7.73
C PHE A 49 -15.82 10.62 7.33
N GLU A 50 -15.61 11.91 7.64
CA GLU A 50 -16.53 12.97 7.26
C GLU A 50 -16.51 13.30 5.76
N ALA A 51 -15.35 13.13 5.10
CA ALA A 51 -15.17 13.44 3.70
C ALA A 51 -13.99 12.70 3.09
N SER A 52 -13.97 12.65 1.76
CA SER A 52 -12.82 12.15 0.99
C SER A 52 -12.52 13.01 -0.24
N LEU A 53 -11.34 12.81 -0.82
CA LEU A 53 -10.85 13.52 -1.99
C LEU A 53 -10.20 12.55 -2.98
N PHE A 54 -10.74 12.48 -4.19
CA PHE A 54 -10.17 11.67 -5.27
C PHE A 54 -8.96 12.38 -5.89
N ALA A 55 -7.88 11.61 -6.10
CA ALA A 55 -6.64 12.09 -6.68
C ALA A 55 -6.03 11.03 -7.63
N PRO A 56 -5.14 11.42 -8.57
CA PRO A 56 -4.58 10.51 -9.57
C PRO A 56 -3.78 9.32 -8.98
N SER A 57 -3.15 9.47 -7.83
CA SER A 57 -2.24 8.46 -7.29
C SER A 57 -2.16 8.48 -5.77
N GLY A 58 -1.72 7.33 -5.18
CA GLY A 58 -1.42 7.22 -3.77
C GLY A 58 -0.27 8.12 -3.33
N THR A 59 0.76 8.28 -4.15
CA THR A 59 1.86 9.23 -3.89
C THR A 59 1.33 10.65 -3.72
N GLN A 60 0.36 11.05 -4.55
CA GLN A 60 -0.22 12.39 -4.42
C GLN A 60 -1.10 12.51 -3.18
N THR A 61 -1.92 11.51 -2.84
CA THR A 61 -2.75 11.57 -1.61
C THR A 61 -1.89 11.59 -0.35
N ASN A 62 -0.80 10.83 -0.30
CA ASN A 62 0.16 10.89 0.79
C ASN A 62 0.81 12.27 0.90
N LEU A 63 1.31 12.83 -0.20
CA LEU A 63 1.91 14.15 -0.19
C LEU A 63 0.92 15.25 0.23
N ILE A 64 -0.33 15.18 -0.25
CA ILE A 64 -1.40 16.09 0.17
C ILE A 64 -1.65 15.98 1.68
N ALA A 65 -1.68 14.75 2.22
CA ALA A 65 -1.87 14.52 3.64
C ALA A 65 -0.72 15.11 4.48
N LEU A 66 0.52 14.84 4.08
CA LEU A 66 1.72 15.38 4.72
C LEU A 66 1.69 16.92 4.75
N MET A 67 1.42 17.56 3.60
CA MET A 67 1.33 19.02 3.48
C MET A 67 0.09 19.61 4.20
N GLY A 68 -0.94 18.81 4.42
CA GLY A 68 -2.14 19.21 5.17
C GLY A 68 -1.96 19.17 6.69
N HIS A 69 -1.12 18.25 7.18
CA HIS A 69 -0.85 18.08 8.61
C HIS A 69 0.38 18.83 9.11
N CYS A 70 1.32 19.12 8.21
CA CYS A 70 2.58 19.79 8.53
C CYS A 70 2.69 21.12 7.82
N GLN A 71 3.41 22.05 8.42
CA GLN A 71 3.86 23.29 7.82
C GLN A 71 5.32 23.14 7.36
N ARG A 72 5.78 24.09 6.56
CA ARG A 72 7.18 24.18 6.15
C ARG A 72 8.10 24.22 7.39
N GLY A 73 9.07 23.32 7.46
CA GLY A 73 9.99 23.19 8.57
C GLY A 73 9.52 22.28 9.71
N ASP A 74 8.30 21.78 9.65
CA ASP A 74 7.83 20.74 10.57
C ASP A 74 8.47 19.37 10.23
N GLU A 75 8.34 18.42 11.15
CA GLU A 75 8.86 17.06 11.05
C GLU A 75 7.76 16.02 11.07
N ALA A 76 7.92 14.98 10.24
CA ALA A 76 7.07 13.80 10.24
C ALA A 76 7.88 12.53 10.57
N ILE A 77 7.44 11.78 11.56
CA ILE A 77 7.99 10.46 11.89
C ILE A 77 7.43 9.43 10.92
N VAL A 78 8.31 8.66 10.29
CA VAL A 78 7.97 7.64 9.29
C VAL A 78 8.83 6.39 9.46
N GLY A 79 8.37 5.24 8.94
CA GLY A 79 9.20 4.04 8.85
C GLY A 79 10.23 4.15 7.73
N GLN A 80 11.46 3.74 8.02
CA GLN A 80 12.59 3.77 7.08
C GLN A 80 12.34 2.96 5.79
N GLN A 81 11.48 1.95 5.85
CA GLN A 81 11.13 1.09 4.71
C GLN A 81 9.81 1.49 4.03
N TRP A 82 9.06 2.43 4.59
CA TRP A 82 7.75 2.82 4.12
C TRP A 82 7.79 3.68 2.86
N HIS A 83 6.71 3.61 2.08
CA HIS A 83 6.61 4.24 0.77
C HIS A 83 6.75 5.76 0.82
N THR A 84 6.11 6.40 1.77
CA THR A 84 6.13 7.85 1.99
C THR A 84 7.54 8.44 2.19
N TYR A 85 8.46 7.65 2.73
CA TYR A 85 9.86 8.05 2.89
C TYR A 85 10.73 7.60 1.71
N ARG A 86 10.59 6.33 1.30
CA ARG A 86 11.59 5.68 0.44
C ARG A 86 11.27 5.74 -1.04
N TRP A 87 9.98 5.80 -1.42
CA TRP A 87 9.53 5.52 -2.79
C TRP A 87 8.72 6.65 -3.43
N GLU A 88 8.70 7.85 -2.85
CA GLU A 88 8.00 9.03 -3.35
C GLU A 88 8.93 10.15 -3.79
N ALA A 89 10.12 9.78 -4.29
CA ALA A 89 11.11 10.69 -4.87
C ALA A 89 11.51 11.86 -3.95
N GLY A 90 11.41 11.68 -2.62
CA GLY A 90 11.70 12.75 -1.65
C GLY A 90 10.66 13.87 -1.63
N GLY A 91 9.46 13.63 -2.14
CA GLY A 91 8.39 14.64 -2.26
C GLY A 91 8.04 15.34 -0.94
N MET A 92 8.05 14.61 0.17
CA MET A 92 7.88 15.16 1.53
C MET A 92 8.84 16.33 1.79
N ALA A 93 10.14 16.15 1.50
CA ALA A 93 11.15 17.16 1.72
C ALA A 93 11.15 18.25 0.64
N VAL A 94 11.08 17.85 -0.65
CA VAL A 94 11.25 18.77 -1.78
C VAL A 94 10.02 19.66 -1.99
N LEU A 95 8.82 19.10 -1.98
CA LEU A 95 7.57 19.83 -2.23
C LEU A 95 6.89 20.26 -0.94
N GLY A 96 6.86 19.38 0.07
CA GLY A 96 6.26 19.66 1.38
C GLY A 96 7.14 20.55 2.26
N SER A 97 8.45 20.62 2.02
CA SER A 97 9.43 21.25 2.92
C SER A 97 9.33 20.71 4.35
N ILE A 98 9.02 19.42 4.48
CA ILE A 98 8.82 18.69 5.74
C ILE A 98 10.07 17.84 5.97
N GLN A 99 10.64 17.93 7.16
CA GLN A 99 11.76 17.07 7.54
C GLN A 99 11.27 15.65 7.82
N PRO A 100 11.77 14.63 7.08
CA PRO A 100 11.49 13.25 7.45
C PRO A 100 12.33 12.83 8.65
N GLN A 101 11.72 12.15 9.62
CA GLN A 101 12.39 11.44 10.71
C GLN A 101 12.16 9.93 10.52
N PRO A 102 13.01 9.26 9.70
CA PRO A 102 12.87 7.83 9.48
C PRO A 102 13.34 7.04 10.69
N LEU A 103 12.52 6.07 11.11
CA LEU A 103 12.85 5.12 12.17
C LEU A 103 12.94 3.70 11.60
N GLU A 104 13.73 2.85 12.24
CA GLU A 104 13.92 1.48 11.82
C GLU A 104 12.64 0.66 12.01
N ASN A 105 12.28 -0.08 10.96
CA ASN A 105 11.16 -1.01 11.03
C ASN A 105 11.59 -2.33 11.66
N GLN A 106 10.78 -2.84 12.58
CA GLN A 106 10.91 -4.17 13.14
C GLN A 106 10.59 -5.25 12.09
N PRO A 107 10.96 -6.53 12.32
CA PRO A 107 10.70 -7.61 11.36
C PRO A 107 9.22 -7.82 11.00
N ASP A 108 8.30 -7.45 11.89
CA ASP A 108 6.85 -7.51 11.66
C ASP A 108 6.29 -6.30 10.88
N GLY A 109 7.14 -5.31 10.59
CA GLY A 109 6.79 -4.07 9.87
C GLY A 109 6.45 -2.90 10.77
N THR A 110 6.33 -3.10 12.09
CA THR A 110 6.09 -2.03 13.07
C THR A 110 7.35 -1.17 13.29
N ILE A 111 7.21 -0.09 14.04
CA ILE A 111 8.31 0.65 14.66
C ILE A 111 8.16 0.50 16.18
N ALA A 112 9.25 0.34 16.91
CA ALA A 112 9.17 0.27 18.36
C ALA A 112 8.54 1.55 18.93
N LEU A 113 7.56 1.40 19.83
CA LEU A 113 6.86 2.56 20.41
C LEU A 113 7.80 3.50 21.17
N ASP A 114 8.82 2.95 21.82
CA ASP A 114 9.83 3.72 22.53
C ASP A 114 10.71 4.53 21.58
N ASP A 115 10.99 4.00 20.38
CA ASP A 115 11.73 4.74 19.35
C ASP A 115 10.89 5.90 18.81
N ILE A 116 9.58 5.68 18.58
CA ILE A 116 8.65 6.75 18.18
C ILE A 116 8.63 7.84 19.28
N ALA A 117 8.46 7.45 20.54
CA ALA A 117 8.39 8.39 21.67
C ALA A 117 9.69 9.20 21.83
N SER A 118 10.84 8.53 21.69
CA SER A 118 12.16 9.15 21.80
C SER A 118 12.50 10.09 20.64
N ALA A 119 11.91 9.88 19.47
CA ALA A 119 12.10 10.71 18.29
C ALA A 119 11.32 12.03 18.34
N ILE A 120 10.29 12.14 19.20
CA ILE A 120 9.50 13.36 19.35
C ILE A 120 10.35 14.46 19.98
N LYS A 121 10.54 15.55 19.25
CA LYS A 121 11.41 16.67 19.67
C LYS A 121 10.73 17.56 20.73
N PRO A 122 11.48 18.13 21.68
CA PRO A 122 10.97 19.17 22.55
C PRO A 122 10.69 20.46 21.75
N ASP A 123 9.86 21.34 22.29
CA ASP A 123 9.64 22.68 21.73
C ASP A 123 10.84 23.58 22.04
N ASP A 124 11.85 23.50 21.21
CA ASP A 124 13.12 24.19 21.33
C ASP A 124 13.58 24.66 19.92
N PRO A 125 14.08 25.90 19.75
CA PRO A 125 14.44 26.47 18.44
C PRO A 125 15.54 25.71 17.68
N HIS A 126 16.25 24.79 18.33
CA HIS A 126 17.27 23.96 17.69
C HIS A 126 16.67 22.78 16.90
N PHE A 127 15.37 22.48 17.06
CA PHE A 127 14.74 21.31 16.46
C PHE A 127 13.60 21.70 15.49
N ALA A 128 13.42 20.89 14.47
CA ALA A 128 12.15 20.89 13.72
C ALA A 128 11.02 20.41 14.64
N ARG A 129 9.84 20.97 14.51
CA ARG A 129 8.67 20.55 15.31
C ARG A 129 8.13 19.23 14.79
N THR A 130 8.15 18.20 15.59
CA THR A 130 7.45 16.95 15.28
C THR A 130 5.93 17.21 15.28
N ARG A 131 5.24 16.95 14.16
CA ARG A 131 3.81 17.22 13.97
C ARG A 131 2.98 16.01 13.58
N LEU A 132 3.61 15.03 12.94
CA LEU A 132 2.90 13.95 12.30
C LEU A 132 3.59 12.61 12.55
N ILE A 133 2.80 11.56 12.79
CA ILE A 133 3.24 10.17 12.70
C ILE A 133 2.52 9.55 11.49
N VAL A 134 3.30 8.95 10.59
CA VAL A 134 2.77 8.23 9.42
C VAL A 134 2.96 6.74 9.64
N LEU A 135 1.93 5.94 9.41
CA LEU A 135 2.01 4.47 9.32
C LEU A 135 1.76 4.01 7.88
N GLU A 136 2.22 2.81 7.54
CA GLU A 136 1.88 2.15 6.27
C GLU A 136 1.24 0.79 6.57
N ASN A 137 0.05 0.53 6.02
CA ASN A 137 -0.65 -0.76 6.13
C ASN A 137 -1.26 -1.16 4.77
N THR A 138 -0.83 -2.32 4.19
CA THR A 138 0.15 -3.30 4.67
C THR A 138 1.58 -2.87 4.40
N THR A 139 2.49 -3.19 5.30
CA THR A 139 3.93 -2.96 5.14
C THR A 139 4.58 -4.17 4.47
N GLY A 140 4.94 -4.06 3.19
CA GLY A 140 5.52 -5.19 2.46
C GLY A 140 4.63 -6.44 2.47
N GLY A 141 3.30 -6.27 2.47
CA GLY A 141 2.31 -7.33 2.57
C GLY A 141 1.97 -7.79 4.00
N LYS A 142 2.67 -7.29 5.02
CA LYS A 142 2.38 -7.59 6.43
C LYS A 142 1.32 -6.65 6.97
N VAL A 143 0.37 -7.20 7.69
CA VAL A 143 -0.68 -6.44 8.37
C VAL A 143 -0.12 -5.92 9.70
N LEU A 144 -0.23 -4.62 9.95
CA LEU A 144 0.11 -4.06 11.25
C LEU A 144 -0.93 -4.50 12.31
N PRO A 145 -0.50 -4.98 13.49
CA PRO A 145 -1.43 -5.38 14.54
C PRO A 145 -2.32 -4.21 14.98
N LEU A 146 -3.63 -4.42 15.10
CA LEU A 146 -4.58 -3.37 15.53
C LEU A 146 -4.22 -2.78 16.90
N VAL A 147 -3.73 -3.61 17.84
CA VAL A 147 -3.27 -3.14 19.15
C VAL A 147 -2.10 -2.17 19.01
N TYR A 148 -1.13 -2.48 18.14
CA TYR A 148 -0.02 -1.58 17.84
C TYR A 148 -0.51 -0.25 17.26
N MET A 149 -1.39 -0.30 16.26
CA MET A 149 -1.93 0.90 15.62
C MET A 149 -2.66 1.80 16.64
N ARG A 150 -3.45 1.21 17.55
CA ARG A 150 -4.09 1.94 18.64
C ARG A 150 -3.08 2.58 19.61
N ASN A 151 -2.00 1.87 19.93
CA ASN A 151 -0.95 2.39 20.81
C ASN A 151 -0.21 3.58 20.16
N VAL A 152 0.10 3.51 18.86
CA VAL A 152 0.68 4.65 18.12
C VAL A 152 -0.27 5.84 18.14
N GLN A 153 -1.55 5.62 17.95
CA GLN A 153 -2.56 6.67 17.97
C GLN A 153 -2.72 7.31 19.37
N MET A 154 -2.67 6.50 20.45
CA MET A 154 -2.64 7.01 21.81
C MET A 154 -1.39 7.85 22.07
N LEU A 155 -0.24 7.41 21.56
CA LEU A 155 1.01 8.15 21.64
C LEU A 155 0.91 9.50 20.91
N ALA A 156 0.40 9.49 19.68
CA ALA A 156 0.16 10.71 18.92
C ALA A 156 -0.73 11.71 19.71
N LYS A 157 -1.85 11.25 20.24
CA LYS A 157 -2.74 12.08 21.08
C LYS A 157 -2.04 12.64 22.32
N LYS A 158 -1.25 11.81 23.02
CA LYS A 158 -0.52 12.22 24.22
C LYS A 158 0.43 13.41 23.95
N TYR A 159 1.06 13.43 22.77
CA TYR A 159 2.00 14.48 22.38
C TYR A 159 1.41 15.55 21.46
N GLY A 160 0.09 15.53 21.22
CA GLY A 160 -0.58 16.51 20.37
C GLY A 160 -0.18 16.43 18.88
N LEU A 161 0.24 15.26 18.44
CA LEU A 161 0.62 15.00 17.05
C LEU A 161 -0.60 14.55 16.23
N ARG A 162 -0.53 14.80 14.92
CA ARG A 162 -1.43 14.21 13.94
C ARG A 162 -0.97 12.81 13.55
N SER A 163 -1.90 12.04 12.97
CA SER A 163 -1.66 10.67 12.54
C SER A 163 -2.25 10.42 11.15
N HIS A 164 -1.45 9.78 10.28
CA HIS A 164 -1.83 9.42 8.92
C HIS A 164 -1.54 7.95 8.65
N ILE A 165 -2.40 7.29 7.86
CA ILE A 165 -2.15 5.95 7.33
C ILE A 165 -1.95 6.04 5.82
N ASP A 166 -0.78 5.63 5.33
CA ASP A 166 -0.64 5.18 3.97
C ASP A 166 -1.32 3.81 3.84
N GLY A 167 -2.55 3.85 3.38
CA GLY A 167 -3.42 2.69 3.17
C GLY A 167 -3.34 2.14 1.75
N ALA A 168 -2.14 2.12 1.15
CA ALA A 168 -1.94 1.65 -0.20
C ALA A 168 -2.51 0.24 -0.45
N ARG A 169 -2.55 -0.59 0.60
CA ARG A 169 -3.19 -1.92 0.60
C ARG A 169 -4.08 -2.14 1.83
N LEU A 170 -4.77 -1.08 2.24
CA LEU A 170 -5.68 -1.12 3.40
C LEU A 170 -6.70 -2.24 3.30
N MET A 171 -7.33 -2.42 2.12
CA MET A 171 -8.32 -3.48 1.93
C MET A 171 -7.72 -4.88 2.01
N ASN A 172 -6.45 -5.08 1.62
CA ASN A 172 -5.76 -6.35 1.87
C ASN A 172 -5.58 -6.60 3.39
N ALA A 173 -5.23 -5.58 4.17
CA ALA A 173 -5.14 -5.72 5.62
C ALA A 173 -6.51 -6.06 6.23
N ALA A 174 -7.55 -5.35 5.82
CA ALA A 174 -8.91 -5.56 6.30
C ALA A 174 -9.44 -6.98 5.98
N VAL A 175 -9.25 -7.44 4.75
CA VAL A 175 -9.64 -8.80 4.33
C VAL A 175 -8.85 -9.88 5.10
N SER A 176 -7.57 -9.66 5.37
CA SER A 176 -6.77 -10.60 6.17
C SER A 176 -7.33 -10.73 7.59
N ILE A 177 -7.58 -9.59 8.26
CA ILE A 177 -8.16 -9.57 9.62
C ILE A 177 -9.56 -10.17 9.62
N ALA A 178 -10.39 -9.82 8.64
CA ALA A 178 -11.75 -10.34 8.53
C ALA A 178 -11.78 -11.86 8.34
N THR A 179 -10.85 -12.40 7.55
CA THR A 179 -10.72 -13.84 7.35
C THR A 179 -10.33 -14.56 8.64
N GLU A 180 -9.39 -14.00 9.41
CA GLU A 180 -8.95 -14.57 10.69
C GLU A 180 -10.07 -14.54 11.76
N ASN A 181 -10.84 -13.44 11.80
CA ASN A 181 -11.87 -13.21 12.82
C ASN A 181 -13.27 -13.66 12.39
N SER A 182 -13.47 -14.06 11.13
CA SER A 182 -14.79 -14.34 10.53
C SER A 182 -15.73 -13.14 10.63
N THR A 183 -15.22 -11.94 10.31
CA THR A 183 -15.93 -10.66 10.33
C THR A 183 -16.11 -10.10 8.92
N ASP A 184 -16.75 -8.92 8.81
CA ASP A 184 -16.88 -8.20 7.55
C ASP A 184 -15.62 -7.36 7.24
N PRO A 185 -15.04 -7.42 6.01
CA PRO A 185 -13.86 -6.66 5.65
C PRO A 185 -14.04 -5.14 5.74
N ILE A 186 -15.24 -4.61 5.51
CA ILE A 186 -15.49 -3.18 5.58
C ILE A 186 -15.47 -2.72 7.04
N GLU A 187 -16.06 -3.50 7.95
CA GLU A 187 -15.99 -3.21 9.38
C GLU A 187 -14.54 -3.26 9.89
N GLU A 188 -13.72 -4.22 9.40
CA GLU A 188 -12.29 -4.25 9.77
C GLU A 188 -11.52 -3.09 9.16
N ALA A 189 -11.86 -2.63 7.95
CA ALA A 189 -11.27 -1.43 7.37
C ALA A 189 -11.59 -0.18 8.22
N LYS A 190 -12.83 -0.04 8.70
CA LYS A 190 -13.21 1.02 9.67
C LYS A 190 -12.41 0.92 10.97
N ASN A 191 -12.25 -0.30 11.52
CA ASN A 191 -11.49 -0.55 12.75
C ASN A 191 -10.02 -0.13 12.59
N ILE A 192 -9.41 -0.41 11.44
CA ILE A 192 -8.04 0.03 11.11
C ILE A 192 -7.96 1.56 11.08
N CYS A 193 -8.92 2.20 10.45
CA CYS A 193 -8.94 3.66 10.24
C CYS A 193 -9.32 4.45 11.50
N GLN A 194 -9.98 3.78 12.46
CA GLN A 194 -10.56 4.42 13.62
C GLN A 194 -9.57 5.31 14.37
N SER A 195 -9.95 6.56 14.56
CA SER A 195 -9.21 7.57 15.31
C SER A 195 -7.96 8.14 14.63
N TYR A 196 -7.63 7.75 13.41
CA TYR A 196 -6.59 8.43 12.61
C TYR A 196 -7.14 9.72 11.98
N ASP A 197 -6.28 10.75 11.89
CA ASP A 197 -6.68 12.06 11.34
C ASP A 197 -6.91 11.99 9.83
N SER A 198 -6.16 11.12 9.12
CA SER A 198 -6.35 10.89 7.69
C SER A 198 -5.83 9.53 7.23
N VAL A 199 -6.37 9.07 6.10
CA VAL A 199 -5.99 7.82 5.45
C VAL A 199 -5.92 8.01 3.95
N SER A 200 -4.88 7.49 3.30
CA SER A 200 -4.83 7.29 1.84
C SER A 200 -5.32 5.89 1.50
N LEU A 201 -6.29 5.76 0.59
CA LEU A 201 -6.79 4.49 0.08
C LEU A 201 -6.46 4.38 -1.42
N CYS A 202 -5.54 3.51 -1.80
CA CYS A 202 -5.20 3.28 -3.20
C CYS A 202 -6.20 2.33 -3.86
N LEU A 203 -6.72 2.73 -5.03
CA LEU A 203 -7.70 1.97 -5.80
C LEU A 203 -7.06 1.19 -6.95
N SER A 204 -5.85 1.60 -7.38
CA SER A 204 -5.15 1.08 -8.56
C SER A 204 -4.10 0.00 -8.24
N LYS A 205 -4.41 -0.89 -7.30
CA LYS A 205 -3.59 -2.06 -6.93
C LYS A 205 -4.48 -3.31 -6.87
N GLY A 206 -4.52 -4.04 -5.77
CA GLY A 206 -5.34 -5.24 -5.60
C GLY A 206 -6.83 -5.03 -5.92
N LEU A 207 -7.36 -3.83 -5.72
CA LEU A 207 -8.73 -3.47 -6.10
C LEU A 207 -8.95 -3.40 -7.62
N GLY A 208 -7.89 -3.24 -8.42
CA GLY A 208 -7.92 -3.38 -9.88
C GLY A 208 -8.43 -2.17 -10.66
N ALA A 209 -8.72 -1.03 -10.02
CA ALA A 209 -9.01 0.19 -10.79
C ALA A 209 -7.76 0.65 -11.57
N PRO A 210 -7.92 1.21 -12.78
CA PRO A 210 -6.78 1.55 -13.63
C PRO A 210 -5.91 2.68 -13.06
N ILE A 211 -6.50 3.56 -12.26
CA ILE A 211 -5.86 4.76 -11.72
C ILE A 211 -6.64 5.25 -10.50
N GLY A 212 -5.96 5.93 -9.59
CA GLY A 212 -6.60 6.73 -8.57
C GLY A 212 -6.37 6.24 -7.15
N SER A 213 -6.53 7.19 -6.25
CA SER A 213 -6.47 7.03 -4.80
C SER A 213 -7.41 8.03 -4.13
N LEU A 214 -7.86 7.72 -2.92
CA LEU A 214 -8.67 8.59 -2.10
C LEU A 214 -7.90 9.03 -0.86
N LEU A 215 -7.97 10.31 -0.53
CA LEU A 215 -7.55 10.83 0.76
C LEU A 215 -8.80 11.07 1.60
N LEU A 216 -8.86 10.45 2.78
CA LEU A 216 -9.99 10.55 3.70
C LEU A 216 -9.59 11.32 4.96
N GLY A 217 -10.51 12.05 5.54
CA GLY A 217 -10.30 12.82 6.76
C GLY A 217 -11.51 13.65 7.15
N SER A 218 -11.31 14.65 8.05
CA SER A 218 -12.38 15.59 8.41
C SER A 218 -12.76 16.49 7.24
N SER A 219 -13.97 17.01 7.21
CA SER A 219 -14.45 17.94 6.17
C SER A 219 -13.58 19.19 6.04
N SER A 220 -13.09 19.71 7.15
CA SER A 220 -12.18 20.87 7.17
C SER A 220 -10.82 20.54 6.56
N PHE A 221 -10.26 19.38 6.88
CA PHE A 221 -9.00 18.89 6.33
C PHE A 221 -9.13 18.66 4.81
N ILE A 222 -10.19 17.99 4.36
CA ILE A 222 -10.41 17.73 2.93
C ILE A 222 -10.65 19.02 2.13
N THR A 223 -11.29 20.03 2.72
CA THR A 223 -11.43 21.34 2.09
C THR A 223 -10.07 22.00 1.83
N GLN A 224 -9.13 21.90 2.75
CA GLN A 224 -7.76 22.38 2.55
C GLN A 224 -7.00 21.50 1.54
N ALA A 225 -7.16 20.16 1.64
CA ALA A 225 -6.54 19.19 0.74
C ALA A 225 -6.88 19.45 -0.74
N LYS A 226 -8.09 19.92 -1.06
CA LYS A 226 -8.48 20.31 -2.43
C LYS A 226 -7.56 21.40 -3.01
N ARG A 227 -7.12 22.36 -2.21
CA ARG A 227 -6.18 23.41 -2.65
C ARG A 227 -4.79 22.83 -2.92
N THR A 228 -4.32 21.96 -2.02
CA THR A 228 -3.03 21.27 -2.18
C THR A 228 -3.07 20.36 -3.41
N ARG A 229 -4.17 19.60 -3.63
CA ARG A 229 -4.36 18.80 -4.85
C ARG A 229 -4.25 19.64 -6.10
N LYS A 230 -4.88 20.83 -6.11
CA LYS A 230 -4.84 21.75 -7.26
C LYS A 230 -3.42 22.25 -7.51
N MET A 231 -2.70 22.65 -6.47
CA MET A 231 -1.32 23.13 -6.53
C MET A 231 -0.37 22.05 -7.08
N LEU A 232 -0.59 20.78 -6.72
CA LEU A 232 0.20 19.64 -7.19
C LEU A 232 -0.23 19.11 -8.57
N GLY A 233 -1.12 19.81 -9.28
CA GLY A 233 -1.57 19.43 -10.62
C GLY A 233 -2.57 18.26 -10.66
N GLY A 234 -3.11 17.82 -9.51
CA GLY A 234 -4.04 16.69 -9.39
C GLY A 234 -5.52 17.03 -9.61
N GLY A 235 -5.85 18.28 -9.95
CA GLY A 235 -7.22 18.67 -10.29
C GLY A 235 -7.57 18.26 -11.72
N MET A 236 -8.25 17.13 -11.85
CA MET A 236 -8.75 16.60 -13.11
C MET A 236 -10.11 17.26 -13.45
N ARG A 237 -10.58 17.10 -14.67
CA ARG A 237 -11.86 17.66 -15.14
C ARG A 237 -12.94 16.58 -15.10
N GLN A 238 -13.25 15.91 -16.19
CA GLN A 238 -14.25 14.85 -16.29
C GLN A 238 -13.69 13.53 -15.71
N ALA A 239 -13.35 13.55 -14.42
CA ALA A 239 -12.72 12.42 -13.76
C ALA A 239 -13.70 11.29 -13.38
N GLY A 240 -15.00 11.51 -13.59
CA GLY A 240 -16.03 10.48 -13.36
C GLY A 240 -15.79 9.20 -14.14
N ILE A 241 -15.19 9.29 -15.32
CA ILE A 241 -14.79 8.10 -16.09
C ILE A 241 -13.83 7.19 -15.30
N LEU A 242 -12.91 7.76 -14.52
CA LEU A 242 -11.96 7.04 -13.69
C LEU A 242 -12.60 6.63 -12.34
N ALA A 243 -13.42 7.51 -11.79
CA ALA A 243 -14.14 7.26 -10.56
C ALA A 243 -15.12 6.08 -10.66
N ALA A 244 -15.74 5.88 -11.82
CA ALA A 244 -16.65 4.76 -12.06
C ALA A 244 -15.96 3.40 -11.93
N ALA A 245 -14.74 3.23 -12.46
CA ALA A 245 -13.94 2.03 -12.24
C ALA A 245 -13.60 1.83 -10.76
N SER A 246 -13.36 2.91 -10.04
CA SER A 246 -13.06 2.91 -8.61
C SER A 246 -14.26 2.51 -7.77
N ILE A 247 -15.46 2.99 -8.11
CA ILE A 247 -16.73 2.55 -7.50
C ILE A 247 -16.93 1.05 -7.72
N TYR A 248 -16.81 0.60 -8.98
CA TYR A 248 -16.90 -0.82 -9.29
C TYR A 248 -15.91 -1.67 -8.45
N ALA A 249 -14.67 -1.19 -8.32
CA ALA A 249 -13.64 -1.87 -7.54
C ALA A 249 -14.02 -2.02 -6.06
N LEU A 250 -14.53 -0.96 -5.44
CA LEU A 250 -14.95 -0.99 -4.04
C LEU A 250 -16.19 -1.86 -3.82
N GLU A 251 -17.13 -1.87 -4.75
CA GLU A 251 -18.36 -2.67 -4.67
C GLU A 251 -18.12 -4.17 -4.94
N ASN A 252 -17.15 -4.54 -5.78
CA ASN A 252 -17.05 -5.90 -6.29
C ASN A 252 -15.70 -6.60 -5.98
N ASN A 253 -14.62 -5.87 -5.71
CA ASN A 253 -13.30 -6.47 -5.64
C ASN A 253 -12.69 -6.53 -4.22
N VAL A 254 -13.37 -6.01 -3.20
CA VAL A 254 -12.86 -6.10 -1.82
C VAL A 254 -12.81 -7.56 -1.37
N GLN A 255 -13.93 -8.25 -1.41
CA GLN A 255 -14.02 -9.66 -0.97
C GLN A 255 -13.12 -10.59 -1.80
N ARG A 256 -12.94 -10.30 -3.09
CA ARG A 256 -12.10 -11.05 -4.02
C ARG A 256 -10.61 -11.04 -3.63
N LEU A 257 -10.14 -10.08 -2.82
CA LEU A 257 -8.76 -10.07 -2.32
C LEU A 257 -8.41 -11.34 -1.54
N THR A 258 -9.39 -12.07 -1.04
CA THR A 258 -9.21 -13.40 -0.44
C THR A 258 -8.56 -14.39 -1.41
N ASP A 259 -8.90 -14.32 -2.70
CA ASP A 259 -8.32 -15.19 -3.72
C ASP A 259 -6.84 -14.85 -3.93
N ASP A 260 -6.48 -13.56 -3.89
CA ASP A 260 -5.09 -13.11 -3.99
C ASP A 260 -4.26 -13.64 -2.80
N HIS A 261 -4.81 -13.60 -1.59
CA HIS A 261 -4.17 -14.13 -0.38
C HIS A 261 -4.00 -15.66 -0.46
N ALA A 262 -5.01 -16.38 -0.93
CA ALA A 262 -4.95 -17.83 -1.13
C ALA A 262 -3.87 -18.20 -2.14
N ASN A 263 -3.82 -17.50 -3.29
CA ASN A 263 -2.81 -17.68 -4.32
C ASN A 263 -1.40 -17.37 -3.80
N ALA A 264 -1.21 -16.32 -3.01
CA ALA A 264 0.08 -16.00 -2.40
C ALA A 264 0.52 -17.06 -1.39
N SER A 265 -0.39 -17.56 -0.57
CA SER A 265 -0.14 -18.65 0.39
C SER A 265 0.24 -19.95 -0.34
N MET A 266 -0.50 -20.31 -1.38
CA MET A 266 -0.20 -21.48 -2.23
C MET A 266 1.20 -21.36 -2.84
N LEU A 267 1.53 -20.20 -3.42
CA LEU A 267 2.84 -19.94 -3.99
C LEU A 267 3.96 -20.03 -2.95
N SER A 268 3.78 -19.39 -1.79
CA SER A 268 4.76 -19.42 -0.69
C SER A 268 5.04 -20.83 -0.21
N ASN A 269 3.98 -21.62 0.02
CA ASN A 269 4.11 -23.00 0.50
C ASN A 269 4.73 -23.92 -0.56
N GLY A 270 4.31 -23.79 -1.82
CA GLY A 270 4.88 -24.55 -2.93
C GLY A 270 6.37 -24.24 -3.17
N LEU A 271 6.77 -22.96 -3.10
CA LEU A 271 8.18 -22.57 -3.19
C LEU A 271 9.00 -23.16 -2.04
N LYS A 272 8.52 -23.14 -0.79
CA LYS A 272 9.20 -23.75 0.35
C LYS A 272 9.42 -25.25 0.15
N GLU A 273 8.43 -25.96 -0.36
CA GLU A 273 8.53 -27.39 -0.62
C GLU A 273 9.53 -27.72 -1.73
N ILE A 274 9.50 -26.95 -2.83
CA ILE A 274 10.47 -27.11 -3.93
C ILE A 274 11.89 -26.88 -3.41
N ILE A 275 12.15 -25.81 -2.66
CA ILE A 275 13.49 -25.49 -2.18
C ILE A 275 14.07 -26.60 -1.31
N ARG A 276 13.28 -27.26 -0.47
CA ARG A 276 13.74 -28.36 0.40
C ARG A 276 14.40 -29.51 -0.38
N THR A 277 13.98 -29.76 -1.60
CA THR A 277 14.44 -30.88 -2.43
C THR A 277 15.28 -30.44 -3.65
N HIS A 278 15.30 -29.16 -3.95
CA HIS A 278 15.96 -28.61 -5.15
C HIS A 278 17.44 -28.31 -4.87
N ALA A 279 18.37 -29.05 -5.47
CA ALA A 279 19.80 -28.97 -5.16
C ALA A 279 20.34 -27.53 -5.21
N ARG A 280 20.20 -26.83 -6.33
CA ARG A 280 20.77 -25.47 -6.50
C ARG A 280 20.18 -24.42 -5.56
N LEU A 281 18.84 -24.45 -5.34
CA LEU A 281 18.17 -23.47 -4.47
C LEU A 281 18.39 -23.76 -3.00
N ASN A 282 18.45 -25.04 -2.61
CA ASN A 282 18.71 -25.44 -1.22
C ASN A 282 20.18 -25.14 -0.83
N GLU A 283 21.15 -25.49 -1.68
CA GLU A 283 22.57 -25.19 -1.45
C GLU A 283 22.86 -23.69 -1.35
N SER A 284 22.07 -22.85 -2.01
CA SER A 284 22.20 -21.39 -1.97
C SER A 284 21.60 -20.72 -0.73
N SER A 285 21.21 -21.47 0.28
CA SER A 285 20.53 -20.95 1.49
C SER A 285 19.32 -20.06 1.17
N THR A 286 18.56 -20.40 0.13
CA THR A 286 17.36 -19.69 -0.28
C THR A 286 16.31 -19.69 0.82
N VAL A 287 15.74 -18.53 1.13
CA VAL A 287 14.69 -18.36 2.13
C VAL A 287 13.41 -17.84 1.49
N VAL A 288 12.31 -18.57 1.68
CA VAL A 288 10.96 -18.07 1.30
C VAL A 288 10.26 -17.56 2.55
N HIS A 289 9.96 -16.28 2.55
CA HIS A 289 9.19 -15.65 3.62
C HIS A 289 7.69 -16.00 3.47
N PRO A 290 6.95 -16.16 4.58
CA PRO A 290 5.51 -16.44 4.50
C PRO A 290 4.77 -15.27 3.85
N ALA A 291 3.73 -15.60 3.08
CA ALA A 291 2.76 -14.61 2.64
C ALA A 291 1.79 -14.29 3.79
N HIS A 292 1.61 -13.01 4.10
CA HIS A 292 0.60 -12.55 5.07
C HIS A 292 -0.66 -12.04 4.35
N THR A 293 -0.49 -11.47 3.17
CA THR A 293 -1.55 -11.06 2.26
C THR A 293 -1.18 -11.49 0.82
N ASN A 294 -1.20 -10.59 -0.13
CA ASN A 294 -0.92 -10.86 -1.54
C ASN A 294 0.57 -10.72 -1.92
N ILE A 295 1.48 -10.51 -0.98
CA ILE A 295 2.91 -10.31 -1.24
C ILE A 295 3.72 -11.35 -0.45
N LEU A 296 4.68 -11.97 -1.13
CA LEU A 296 5.72 -12.76 -0.51
C LEU A 296 7.10 -12.40 -1.05
N PHE A 297 8.11 -12.73 -0.28
CA PHE A 297 9.51 -12.52 -0.65
C PHE A 297 10.28 -13.83 -0.63
N MET A 298 11.24 -13.92 -1.54
CA MET A 298 12.20 -15.02 -1.65
C MET A 298 13.60 -14.42 -1.71
N ASP A 299 14.43 -14.75 -0.74
CA ASP A 299 15.82 -14.33 -0.68
C ASP A 299 16.71 -15.42 -1.29
N VAL A 300 17.51 -15.05 -2.28
CA VAL A 300 18.36 -15.97 -3.04
C VAL A 300 19.79 -15.40 -3.10
N ALA A 301 20.82 -16.24 -2.99
CA ALA A 301 22.19 -15.80 -3.17
C ALA A 301 22.36 -15.12 -4.54
N SER A 302 23.15 -14.04 -4.60
CA SER A 302 23.20 -13.18 -5.80
C SER A 302 23.70 -13.89 -7.05
N ASP A 303 24.62 -14.83 -6.93
CA ASP A 303 25.16 -15.65 -8.02
C ASP A 303 24.08 -16.56 -8.62
N VAL A 304 23.30 -17.24 -7.78
CA VAL A 304 22.16 -18.07 -8.22
C VAL A 304 21.06 -17.21 -8.82
N ALA A 305 20.75 -16.07 -8.20
CA ALA A 305 19.73 -15.15 -8.71
C ALA A 305 20.05 -14.58 -10.10
N ASN A 306 21.34 -14.40 -10.44
CA ASN A 306 21.79 -13.93 -11.74
C ASN A 306 21.44 -14.92 -12.89
N VAL A 307 21.25 -16.19 -12.58
CA VAL A 307 20.80 -17.23 -13.54
C VAL A 307 19.29 -17.48 -13.41
N PHE A 308 18.77 -17.47 -12.17
CA PHE A 308 17.38 -17.75 -11.87
C PHE A 308 16.41 -16.71 -12.43
N LEU A 309 16.73 -15.42 -12.32
CA LEU A 309 15.84 -14.35 -12.81
C LEU A 309 15.69 -14.36 -14.35
N PRO A 310 16.77 -14.48 -15.17
CA PRO A 310 16.63 -14.69 -16.60
C PRO A 310 15.84 -15.95 -16.96
N TYR A 311 16.09 -17.08 -16.27
CA TYR A 311 15.35 -18.31 -16.47
C TYR A 311 13.84 -18.16 -16.25
N LEU A 312 13.44 -17.47 -15.17
CA LEU A 312 12.02 -17.16 -14.92
C LEU A 312 11.43 -16.33 -16.07
N ALA A 313 12.17 -15.30 -16.53
CA ALA A 313 11.71 -14.42 -17.61
C ALA A 313 11.54 -15.17 -18.95
N GLU A 314 12.48 -16.06 -19.31
CA GLU A 314 12.41 -16.92 -20.49
C GLU A 314 11.22 -17.88 -20.45
N ASN A 315 10.82 -18.30 -19.25
CA ASN A 315 9.62 -19.13 -19.01
C ASN A 315 8.34 -18.31 -18.78
N ASN A 316 8.34 -17.03 -19.17
CA ASN A 316 7.19 -16.12 -19.05
C ASN A 316 6.68 -15.94 -17.60
N ILE A 317 7.57 -15.98 -16.61
CA ILE A 317 7.32 -15.60 -15.22
C ILE A 317 8.04 -14.29 -14.94
N ARG A 318 7.28 -13.25 -14.62
CA ARG A 318 7.82 -11.92 -14.31
C ARG A 318 7.73 -11.64 -12.82
N VAL A 319 8.84 -11.24 -12.23
CA VAL A 319 8.96 -10.84 -10.81
C VAL A 319 9.77 -9.55 -10.71
N THR A 320 9.79 -8.92 -9.54
CA THR A 320 10.73 -7.83 -9.23
C THR A 320 11.78 -8.29 -8.23
N SER A 321 12.97 -7.71 -8.27
CA SER A 321 14.02 -8.04 -7.31
C SER A 321 14.83 -6.80 -6.92
N GLY A 322 15.42 -6.85 -5.72
CA GLY A 322 16.35 -5.84 -5.22
C GLY A 322 17.54 -6.49 -4.53
N ILE A 323 18.69 -5.81 -4.56
CA ILE A 323 19.89 -6.25 -3.83
C ILE A 323 19.72 -5.90 -2.36
N GLN A 324 20.03 -6.84 -1.47
CA GLN A 324 20.13 -6.63 -0.04
C GLN A 324 21.47 -7.14 0.48
N LYS A 325 21.94 -6.53 1.58
CA LYS A 325 23.11 -7.02 2.30
C LYS A 325 22.67 -8.09 3.31
N SER A 326 23.35 -9.21 3.33
CA SER A 326 23.24 -10.26 4.33
C SER A 326 24.59 -10.43 5.02
N LYS A 327 24.61 -11.10 6.18
CA LYS A 327 25.85 -11.46 6.90
C LYS A 327 26.71 -12.41 6.06
N ASP A 328 26.07 -13.24 5.23
CA ASP A 328 26.70 -14.28 4.41
C ASP A 328 27.02 -13.79 2.98
N GLY A 329 26.89 -12.49 2.73
CA GLY A 329 27.15 -11.90 1.40
C GLY A 329 25.91 -11.22 0.78
N PRO A 330 26.03 -10.69 -0.43
CA PRO A 330 24.92 -10.03 -1.11
C PRO A 330 23.85 -11.04 -1.52
N ILE A 331 22.61 -10.75 -1.21
CA ILE A 331 21.43 -11.52 -1.63
C ILE A 331 20.55 -10.70 -2.57
N ARG A 332 19.78 -11.40 -3.40
CA ARG A 332 18.66 -10.85 -4.16
C ARG A 332 17.38 -11.20 -3.45
N ARG A 333 16.64 -10.17 -2.99
CA ARG A 333 15.27 -10.34 -2.53
C ARG A 333 14.33 -10.23 -3.72
N ILE A 334 13.71 -11.33 -4.07
CA ILE A 334 12.71 -11.42 -5.13
C ILE A 334 11.34 -11.23 -4.51
N ARG A 335 10.55 -10.29 -5.05
CA ARG A 335 9.18 -10.04 -4.63
C ARG A 335 8.23 -10.68 -5.63
N TRP A 336 7.26 -11.43 -5.10
CA TRP A 336 6.16 -12.03 -5.82
C TRP A 336 4.86 -11.40 -5.31
N VAL A 337 3.98 -11.00 -6.21
CA VAL A 337 2.71 -10.38 -5.88
C VAL A 337 1.60 -11.09 -6.65
N THR A 338 0.57 -11.57 -5.95
CA THR A 338 -0.65 -12.09 -6.54
C THR A 338 -1.69 -10.98 -6.63
N HIS A 339 -2.52 -11.02 -7.65
CA HIS A 339 -3.49 -9.98 -7.94
C HIS A 339 -4.56 -10.49 -8.95
N LEU A 340 -5.53 -9.65 -9.28
CA LEU A 340 -6.69 -9.95 -10.13
C LEU A 340 -6.35 -10.76 -11.41
N ASP A 341 -5.21 -10.48 -12.06
CA ASP A 341 -4.80 -11.15 -13.31
C ASP A 341 -3.91 -12.38 -13.08
N VAL A 342 -3.75 -12.84 -11.82
CA VAL A 342 -3.01 -14.04 -11.45
C VAL A 342 -3.96 -15.04 -10.80
N ASN A 343 -4.28 -16.11 -11.50
CA ASN A 343 -5.12 -17.16 -11.00
C ASN A 343 -4.33 -18.38 -10.49
N GLN A 344 -5.03 -19.36 -9.92
CA GLN A 344 -4.42 -20.58 -9.38
C GLN A 344 -3.56 -21.31 -10.44
N SER A 345 -3.98 -21.40 -11.69
CA SER A 345 -3.21 -22.08 -12.74
C SER A 345 -1.91 -21.34 -13.08
N ASP A 346 -1.86 -20.01 -12.95
CA ASP A 346 -0.61 -19.24 -13.08
C ASP A 346 0.35 -19.54 -11.94
N VAL A 347 -0.16 -19.73 -10.71
CA VAL A 347 0.65 -20.14 -9.55
C VAL A 347 1.22 -21.53 -9.75
N GLU A 348 0.39 -22.51 -10.14
CA GLU A 348 0.82 -23.89 -10.42
C GLU A 348 1.90 -23.94 -11.50
N ARG A 349 1.71 -23.15 -12.57
CA ARG A 349 2.70 -23.02 -13.64
C ARG A 349 4.01 -22.40 -13.14
N ALA A 350 3.94 -21.36 -12.30
CA ALA A 350 5.13 -20.74 -11.71
C ALA A 350 5.90 -21.73 -10.85
N LEU A 351 5.23 -22.50 -10.00
CA LEU A 351 5.82 -23.56 -9.20
C LEU A 351 6.48 -24.64 -10.07
N THR A 352 5.80 -25.07 -11.15
CA THR A 352 6.34 -26.04 -12.09
C THR A 352 7.62 -25.51 -12.77
N VAL A 353 7.68 -24.24 -13.14
CA VAL A 353 8.85 -23.59 -13.72
C VAL A 353 9.99 -23.57 -12.70
N VAL A 354 9.72 -23.14 -11.46
CA VAL A 354 10.75 -23.09 -10.41
C VAL A 354 11.32 -24.48 -10.09
N ALA A 355 10.47 -25.51 -10.07
CA ALA A 355 10.91 -26.90 -9.80
C ALA A 355 11.84 -27.47 -10.89
N ARG A 356 11.87 -26.88 -12.09
CA ARG A 356 12.70 -27.33 -13.22
C ARG A 356 14.00 -26.54 -13.40
N PHE A 357 14.22 -25.51 -12.60
CA PHE A 357 15.43 -24.68 -12.63
C PHE A 357 16.68 -25.49 -12.26
#